data_3493a55e62e9fd81acbca5c45e0a0ed5
#
_entry.id   3493a55e62e9fd81acbca5c45e0a0ed5
#
_cell.length_a   1.000
_cell.length_b   1.000
_cell.length_c   1.000
_cell.angle_alpha   90.00
_cell.angle_beta   90.00
_cell.angle_gamma   90.00
#
_symmetry.space_group_name_H-M   'P 1'
#
loop_
_entity.id
_entity.type
_entity.pdbx_description
1 polymer ?
#
loop_
_entity_poly.entity_id
_entity_poly.type
_entity_poly.pdbx_seq_one_letter_code
_entity_poly.pdbx_strand_id
1 'polypeptide(L)'
;MMTRNAPNLRNIHVLVLDEHQDTLEVFRTALESCMANVLTARTARDAVTILKTVRLDAIISDLAMPGEDGLWVVDQLRRLALSKGGSIPALAVTAHWDRYTSKDAKDAGFDAFLTKPVDPFDLCRTVASLVGR
;
A
#
# COMPACT_ATOMS: atom_id res chain seq x y z
N MET A 1 -9.55 23.01 11.42
CA MET A 1 -9.82 22.31 12.67
C MET A 1 -9.48 20.83 12.52
N MET A 2 -8.77 20.31 13.48
CA MET A 2 -8.41 18.90 13.44
C MET A 2 -9.57 18.01 13.87
N THR A 3 -9.86 16.97 13.12
CA THR A 3 -10.89 16.01 13.51
C THR A 3 -10.36 15.13 14.64
N ARG A 4 -11.22 14.80 15.60
CA ARG A 4 -10.84 13.94 16.72
C ARG A 4 -10.47 12.53 16.28
N ASN A 5 -10.98 12.09 15.11
CA ASN A 5 -10.79 10.74 14.60
C ASN A 5 -9.72 10.68 13.52
N ALA A 6 -8.90 11.73 13.38
CA ALA A 6 -7.80 11.71 12.43
C ALA A 6 -6.84 10.57 12.79
N PRO A 7 -6.48 9.71 11.83
CA PRO A 7 -5.55 8.63 12.10
C PRO A 7 -4.17 9.16 12.52
N ASN A 8 -3.51 8.44 13.41
CA ASN A 8 -2.15 8.74 13.81
C ASN A 8 -1.25 7.59 13.33
N LEU A 9 -0.45 7.87 12.31
CA LEU A 9 0.45 6.89 11.71
C LEU A 9 1.91 7.13 12.08
N ARG A 10 2.14 7.80 13.21
CA ARG A 10 3.50 8.05 13.71
C ARG A 10 4.26 6.74 13.85
N ASN A 11 5.48 6.72 13.33
CA ASN A 11 6.37 5.55 13.33
C ASN A 11 5.88 4.38 12.46
N ILE A 12 4.87 4.60 11.63
CA ILE A 12 4.42 3.61 10.65
C ILE A 12 5.13 3.87 9.33
N HIS A 13 5.84 2.87 8.83
CA HIS A 13 6.60 2.94 7.59
C HIS A 13 5.80 2.26 6.49
N VAL A 14 5.40 3.04 5.47
CA VAL A 14 4.53 2.60 4.39
C VAL A 14 5.26 2.71 3.06
N LEU A 15 5.21 1.65 2.26
CA LEU A 15 5.64 1.69 0.86
C LEU A 15 4.42 1.91 -0.01
N VAL A 16 4.49 2.90 -0.90
CA VAL A 16 3.44 3.15 -1.90
C VAL A 16 3.99 2.83 -3.27
N LEU A 17 3.31 1.95 -3.99
CA LEU A 17 3.70 1.48 -5.32
C LEU A 17 2.65 1.88 -6.34
N ASP A 18 3.04 2.70 -7.31
CA ASP A 18 2.20 3.13 -8.43
C ASP A 18 3.11 3.66 -9.53
N GLU A 19 2.78 3.36 -10.80
CA GLU A 19 3.60 3.86 -11.92
C GLU A 19 3.45 5.36 -12.14
N HIS A 20 2.34 5.97 -11.66
CA HIS A 20 2.04 7.37 -11.88
C HIS A 20 2.59 8.23 -10.75
N GLN A 21 3.53 9.12 -11.08
CA GLN A 21 4.16 10.00 -10.10
C GLN A 21 3.12 10.87 -9.37
N ASP A 22 2.11 11.35 -10.08
CA ASP A 22 1.08 12.20 -9.47
C ASP A 22 0.32 11.44 -8.39
N THR A 23 -0.03 10.18 -8.63
CA THR A 23 -0.69 9.35 -7.63
C THR A 23 0.20 9.14 -6.41
N LEU A 24 1.48 8.86 -6.63
CA LEU A 24 2.44 8.70 -5.53
C LEU A 24 2.49 9.95 -4.66
N GLU A 25 2.52 11.13 -5.28
CA GLU A 25 2.58 12.39 -4.53
C GLU A 25 1.31 12.65 -3.72
N VAL A 26 0.14 12.35 -4.29
CA VAL A 26 -1.13 12.48 -3.58
C VAL A 26 -1.16 11.55 -2.37
N PHE A 27 -0.79 10.30 -2.56
CA PHE A 27 -0.81 9.31 -1.47
C PHE A 27 0.25 9.64 -0.41
N ARG A 28 1.45 10.03 -0.84
CA ARG A 28 2.49 10.46 0.08
C ARG A 28 2.02 11.61 0.95
N THR A 29 1.46 12.65 0.33
CA THR A 29 1.00 13.84 1.04
C THR A 29 -0.08 13.47 2.07
N ALA A 30 -1.04 12.63 1.67
CA ALA A 30 -2.09 12.18 2.57
C ALA A 30 -1.52 11.42 3.78
N LEU A 31 -0.65 10.46 3.53
CA LEU A 31 -0.09 9.62 4.60
C LEU A 31 0.84 10.42 5.51
N GLU A 32 1.66 11.30 4.94
CA GLU A 32 2.56 12.15 5.74
C GLU A 32 1.79 13.14 6.59
N SER A 33 0.62 13.60 6.12
CA SER A 33 -0.23 14.46 6.94
C SER A 33 -0.74 13.77 8.20
N CYS A 34 -0.77 12.44 8.18
CA CYS A 34 -1.09 11.61 9.34
C CYS A 34 0.16 11.05 10.02
N MET A 35 1.32 11.62 9.72
CA MET A 35 2.61 11.35 10.36
C MET A 35 3.29 10.04 9.94
N ALA A 36 2.82 9.39 8.89
CA ALA A 36 3.48 8.19 8.38
C ALA A 36 4.84 8.54 7.76
N ASN A 37 5.74 7.57 7.77
CA ASN A 37 6.98 7.62 7.00
C ASN A 37 6.74 6.88 5.69
N VAL A 38 6.91 7.56 4.56
CA VAL A 38 6.50 7.03 3.25
C VAL A 38 7.71 6.84 2.34
N LEU A 39 7.83 5.65 1.79
CA LEU A 39 8.70 5.35 0.66
C LEU A 39 7.83 5.09 -0.56
N THR A 40 8.34 5.40 -1.73
CA THR A 40 7.61 5.19 -2.97
C THR A 40 8.42 4.36 -3.95
N ALA A 41 7.70 3.63 -4.81
CA ALA A 41 8.28 2.91 -5.93
C ALA A 41 7.35 3.04 -7.13
N ARG A 42 7.92 3.08 -8.33
CA ARG A 42 7.14 3.20 -9.57
C ARG A 42 7.07 1.90 -10.35
N THR A 43 7.86 0.92 -9.97
CA THR A 43 7.87 -0.39 -10.62
C THR A 43 7.76 -1.49 -9.58
N ALA A 44 7.21 -2.63 -9.99
CA ALA A 44 7.09 -3.79 -9.11
C ALA A 44 8.46 -4.27 -8.63
N ARG A 45 9.46 -4.25 -9.49
CA ARG A 45 10.79 -4.73 -9.14
C ARG A 45 11.47 -3.84 -8.12
N ASP A 46 11.32 -2.52 -8.25
CA ASP A 46 11.83 -1.59 -7.24
C ASP A 46 11.14 -1.80 -5.89
N ALA A 47 9.83 -2.04 -5.92
CA ALA A 47 9.09 -2.34 -4.69
C ALA A 47 9.64 -3.58 -4.00
N VAL A 48 9.89 -4.65 -4.75
CA VAL A 48 10.42 -5.90 -4.18
C VAL A 48 11.82 -5.68 -3.60
N THR A 49 12.66 -4.88 -4.26
CA THR A 49 13.97 -4.52 -3.71
C THR A 49 13.84 -3.84 -2.35
N ILE A 50 12.90 -2.89 -2.25
CA ILE A 50 12.64 -2.19 -0.98
C ILE A 50 12.12 -3.17 0.08
N LEU A 51 11.17 -4.03 -0.29
CA LEU A 51 10.63 -5.03 0.63
C LEU A 51 11.71 -5.92 1.24
N LYS A 52 12.75 -6.23 0.48
CA LYS A 52 13.84 -7.09 0.95
C LYS A 52 14.87 -6.38 1.80
N THR A 53 14.94 -5.05 1.74
CA THR A 53 16.02 -4.29 2.36
C THR A 53 15.57 -3.32 3.43
N VAL A 54 14.29 -2.97 3.47
CA VAL A 54 13.75 -1.98 4.41
C VAL A 54 12.63 -2.62 5.22
N ARG A 55 12.63 -2.37 6.53
CA ARG A 55 11.54 -2.82 7.39
C ARG A 55 10.34 -1.91 7.19
N LEU A 56 9.21 -2.49 6.80
CA LEU A 56 7.97 -1.77 6.53
C LEU A 56 6.86 -2.30 7.43
N ASP A 57 5.87 -1.44 7.67
CA ASP A 57 4.68 -1.80 8.45
C ASP A 57 3.47 -2.06 7.55
N ALA A 58 3.47 -1.56 6.33
CA ALA A 58 2.40 -1.77 5.37
C ALA A 58 2.87 -1.45 3.96
N ILE A 59 2.20 -2.03 2.97
CA ILE A 59 2.38 -1.68 1.56
C ILE A 59 1.03 -1.31 0.95
N ILE A 60 1.05 -0.27 0.11
CA ILE A 60 -0.08 0.12 -0.73
C ILE A 60 0.37 -0.06 -2.17
N SER A 61 -0.36 -0.86 -2.95
CA SER A 61 0.06 -1.17 -4.31
C SER A 61 -1.09 -1.00 -5.30
N ASP A 62 -0.81 -0.28 -6.38
CA ASP A 62 -1.63 -0.37 -7.58
C ASP A 62 -1.54 -1.81 -8.11
N LEU A 63 -2.60 -2.28 -8.74
CA LEU A 63 -2.63 -3.62 -9.33
C LEU A 63 -2.20 -3.61 -10.79
N ALA A 64 -2.64 -2.62 -11.57
CA ALA A 64 -2.34 -2.57 -13.00
C ALA A 64 -1.09 -1.72 -13.25
N MET A 65 0.01 -2.37 -13.61
CA MET A 65 1.26 -1.69 -13.93
C MET A 65 1.95 -2.42 -15.09
N PRO A 66 2.78 -1.69 -15.87
CA PRO A 66 3.58 -2.35 -16.91
C PRO A 66 4.57 -3.36 -16.29
N GLY A 67 4.78 -4.45 -16.98
CA GLY A 67 5.63 -5.52 -16.48
C GLY A 67 4.93 -6.34 -15.43
N GLU A 68 5.59 -6.55 -14.29
CA GLU A 68 4.98 -7.25 -13.17
C GLU A 68 3.92 -6.37 -12.52
N ASP A 69 2.78 -6.95 -12.15
CA ASP A 69 1.66 -6.21 -11.55
C ASP A 69 1.67 -6.28 -10.01
N GLY A 70 0.66 -5.65 -9.39
CA GLY A 70 0.56 -5.64 -7.93
C GLY A 70 0.29 -7.01 -7.33
N LEU A 71 -0.37 -7.91 -8.06
CA LEU A 71 -0.58 -9.28 -7.58
C LEU A 71 0.75 -10.01 -7.46
N TRP A 72 1.64 -9.81 -8.42
CA TRP A 72 2.98 -10.39 -8.35
C TRP A 72 3.76 -9.85 -7.15
N VAL A 73 3.66 -8.54 -6.89
CA VAL A 73 4.38 -7.93 -5.76
C VAL A 73 3.93 -8.53 -4.43
N VAL A 74 2.63 -8.67 -4.21
CA VAL A 74 2.14 -9.23 -2.95
C VAL A 74 2.48 -10.72 -2.83
N ASP A 75 2.51 -11.43 -3.95
CA ASP A 75 2.97 -12.82 -3.94
C ASP A 75 4.43 -12.90 -3.47
N GLN A 76 5.31 -12.04 -3.99
CA GLN A 76 6.70 -11.97 -3.55
C GLN A 76 6.79 -11.61 -2.06
N LEU A 77 5.97 -10.66 -1.60
CA LEU A 77 5.92 -10.28 -0.19
C LEU A 77 5.58 -11.47 0.70
N ARG A 78 4.54 -12.22 0.35
CA ARG A 78 4.06 -13.34 1.17
C ARG A 78 5.04 -14.52 1.21
N ARG A 79 5.97 -14.58 0.26
CA ARG A 79 7.03 -15.60 0.26
C ARG A 79 8.16 -15.25 1.22
N LEU A 80 8.24 -14.04 1.74
CA LEU A 80 9.26 -13.67 2.72
C LEU A 80 8.95 -14.31 4.07
N ALA A 81 10.01 -14.61 4.83
CA ALA A 81 9.84 -15.08 6.20
C ALA A 81 9.12 -14.02 7.05
N LEU A 82 8.41 -14.45 8.09
CA LEU A 82 7.69 -13.52 8.97
C LEU A 82 8.62 -12.45 9.56
N SER A 83 9.82 -12.85 9.94
CA SER A 83 10.83 -11.92 10.48
C SER A 83 11.30 -10.87 9.47
N LYS A 84 11.00 -11.09 8.17
CA LYS A 84 11.40 -10.19 7.08
C LYS A 84 10.21 -9.49 6.43
N GLY A 85 9.06 -9.51 7.09
CA GLY A 85 7.90 -8.76 6.64
C GLY A 85 6.87 -9.56 5.84
N GLY A 86 6.95 -10.89 5.82
CA GLY A 86 6.04 -11.72 5.02
C GLY A 86 4.56 -11.59 5.41
N SER A 87 4.26 -11.05 6.60
CA SER A 87 2.89 -10.89 7.07
C SER A 87 2.44 -9.42 7.19
N ILE A 88 3.23 -8.46 6.70
CA ILE A 88 2.80 -7.06 6.81
C ILE A 88 1.52 -6.82 6.04
N PRO A 89 0.64 -5.92 6.52
CA PRO A 89 -0.59 -5.59 5.81
C PRO A 89 -0.33 -5.05 4.41
N ALA A 90 -1.18 -5.45 3.47
CA ALA A 90 -1.09 -5.03 2.09
C ALA A 90 -2.46 -4.52 1.62
N LEU A 91 -2.48 -3.30 1.10
CA LEU A 91 -3.67 -2.64 0.58
C LEU A 91 -3.56 -2.54 -0.94
N ALA A 92 -4.52 -3.11 -1.66
CA ALA A 92 -4.61 -2.97 -3.10
C ALA A 92 -5.44 -1.75 -3.45
N VAL A 93 -4.97 -0.94 -4.41
CA VAL A 93 -5.71 0.22 -4.92
C VAL A 93 -5.66 0.17 -6.44
N THR A 94 -6.81 0.23 -7.10
CA THR A 94 -6.83 0.14 -8.56
C THR A 94 -7.92 0.99 -9.18
N ALA A 95 -7.63 1.56 -10.36
CA ALA A 95 -8.64 2.15 -11.24
C ALA A 95 -9.28 1.10 -12.16
N HIS A 96 -8.73 -0.10 -12.20
CA HIS A 96 -9.12 -1.17 -13.12
C HIS A 96 -9.93 -2.26 -12.40
N TRP A 97 -10.97 -1.85 -11.67
CA TRP A 97 -11.82 -2.77 -10.92
C TRP A 97 -12.59 -3.75 -11.83
N ASP A 98 -12.66 -3.47 -13.15
CA ASP A 98 -13.21 -4.36 -14.14
C ASP A 98 -12.26 -5.52 -14.47
N ARG A 99 -10.97 -5.36 -14.27
CA ARG A 99 -9.92 -6.38 -14.50
C ARG A 99 -9.47 -7.07 -13.23
N TYR A 100 -9.49 -6.36 -12.12
CA TYR A 100 -9.01 -6.85 -10.82
C TYR A 100 -10.11 -6.69 -9.79
N THR A 101 -10.62 -7.80 -9.29
CA THR A 101 -11.67 -7.79 -8.28
C THR A 101 -11.06 -7.82 -6.88
N SER A 102 -11.87 -7.48 -5.87
CA SER A 102 -11.45 -7.61 -4.49
C SER A 102 -11.12 -9.07 -4.13
N LYS A 103 -11.82 -10.02 -4.76
CA LYS A 103 -11.53 -11.44 -4.56
C LYS A 103 -10.15 -11.80 -5.11
N ASP A 104 -9.81 -11.32 -6.31
CA ASP A 104 -8.48 -11.58 -6.89
C ASP A 104 -7.38 -11.03 -5.98
N ALA A 105 -7.56 -9.83 -5.46
CA ALA A 105 -6.59 -9.20 -4.57
C ALA A 105 -6.45 -10.01 -3.27
N LYS A 106 -7.56 -10.39 -2.67
CA LYS A 106 -7.56 -11.19 -1.44
C LYS A 106 -6.89 -12.55 -1.66
N ASP A 107 -7.23 -13.22 -2.73
CA ASP A 107 -6.67 -14.53 -3.06
C ASP A 107 -5.15 -14.45 -3.27
N ALA A 108 -4.66 -13.33 -3.79
CA ALA A 108 -3.22 -13.11 -3.99
C ALA A 108 -2.48 -12.80 -2.68
N GLY A 109 -3.19 -12.33 -1.64
CA GLY A 109 -2.59 -12.04 -0.35
C GLY A 109 -2.76 -10.63 0.16
N PHE A 110 -3.59 -9.79 -0.51
CA PHE A 110 -3.95 -8.47 0.00
C PHE A 110 -4.96 -8.58 1.15
N ASP A 111 -4.85 -7.64 2.09
CA ASP A 111 -5.74 -7.58 3.25
C ASP A 111 -6.91 -6.62 3.05
N ALA A 112 -6.78 -5.67 2.13
CA ALA A 112 -7.83 -4.70 1.83
C ALA A 112 -7.74 -4.28 0.37
N PHE A 113 -8.83 -3.70 -0.13
CA PHE A 113 -8.97 -3.33 -1.54
C PHE A 113 -9.77 -2.03 -1.63
N LEU A 114 -9.22 -1.03 -2.32
CA LEU A 114 -9.89 0.24 -2.60
C LEU A 114 -9.87 0.50 -4.10
N THR A 115 -10.91 1.17 -4.59
CA THR A 115 -10.97 1.59 -6.00
C THR A 115 -10.64 3.07 -6.12
N LYS A 116 -9.90 3.44 -7.17
CA LYS A 116 -9.62 4.86 -7.45
C LYS A 116 -10.86 5.53 -8.07
N PRO A 117 -11.08 6.82 -7.79
CA PRO A 117 -10.26 7.69 -6.94
C PRO A 117 -10.46 7.39 -5.46
N VAL A 118 -9.38 7.46 -4.69
CA VAL A 118 -9.41 7.19 -3.25
C VAL A 118 -9.40 8.51 -2.50
N ASP A 119 -10.34 8.67 -1.58
CA ASP A 119 -10.34 9.80 -0.66
C ASP A 119 -9.10 9.70 0.24
N PRO A 120 -8.28 10.76 0.37
CA PRO A 120 -7.08 10.72 1.19
C PRO A 120 -7.33 10.33 2.64
N PHE A 121 -8.46 10.75 3.21
CA PHE A 121 -8.81 10.39 4.58
C PHE A 121 -9.12 8.90 4.70
N ASP A 122 -9.83 8.34 3.71
CA ASP A 122 -10.13 6.91 3.69
C ASP A 122 -8.86 6.08 3.53
N LEU A 123 -7.90 6.56 2.75
CA LEU A 123 -6.60 5.91 2.62
C LEU A 123 -5.91 5.80 3.98
N CYS A 124 -5.82 6.90 4.69
CA CYS A 124 -5.18 6.93 6.01
C CYS A 124 -5.92 6.05 7.02
N ARG A 125 -7.25 6.09 7.02
CA ARG A 125 -8.05 5.27 7.94
C ARG A 125 -7.87 3.77 7.66
N THR A 126 -7.82 3.41 6.38
CA THR A 126 -7.64 2.01 6.00
C THR A 126 -6.28 1.51 6.45
N VAL A 127 -5.23 2.29 6.20
CA VAL A 127 -3.88 1.92 6.67
C VAL A 127 -3.86 1.82 8.20
N ALA A 128 -4.44 2.80 8.90
CA ALA A 128 -4.47 2.79 10.36
C ALA A 128 -5.16 1.52 10.89
N SER A 129 -6.29 1.17 10.30
CA SER A 129 -7.01 -0.05 10.68
C SER A 129 -6.14 -1.30 10.46
N LEU A 130 -5.45 -1.37 9.32
CA LEU A 130 -4.63 -2.53 8.98
C LEU A 130 -3.44 -2.70 9.91
N VAL A 131 -2.85 -1.61 10.40
CA VAL A 131 -1.69 -1.67 11.30
C VAL A 131 -2.07 -1.60 12.78
N GLY A 132 -3.36 -1.60 13.10
CA GLY A 132 -3.81 -1.61 14.49
C GLY A 132 -3.80 -0.23 15.16
N ARG A 133 -3.94 0.82 14.39
CA ARG A 133 -4.00 2.19 14.91
C ARG A 133 -5.41 2.76 14.76
#